data_bce59c6f74d2bbd2d9372a1c32151419
#
_entry.id   bce59c6f74d2bbd2d9372a1c32151419
#
_cell.length_a   1.000
_cell.length_b   1.000
_cell.length_c   1.000
_cell.angle_alpha   90.00
_cell.angle_beta   90.00
_cell.angle_gamma   90.00
#
_symmetry.space_group_name_H-M   'P 1'
#
loop_
_entity.id
_entity.type
_entity.pdbx_description
1 polymer ?
#
loop_
_entity_poly.entity_id
_entity_poly.type
_entity_poly.pdbx_seq_one_letter_code
_entity_poly.pdbx_strand_id
1 'polypeptide(L)'
;EASVIEKLENLPKLETVAANIFVGLQTSADSVYILDYIRTSDKNLCLYSKAIKQEVVLESALLKPVISGVDVKRYNNPAMRQYILFPYRIVNAKAELIGESDLKQLSPKTHEYFQDNKKLLENREGGKMKGKDWYGYIYKKNMEKQELVKICVPRLVSRIQAIFDEKGEFYLDNVDVGGLTLKEGTRENYLYILALLNSSLLTYYLTKISSPFRGGFYSCNKQYLSQLPIKLLDLSNPVEKSKHDELISLADKMLKLNKELKKTSENTDKWYFLKKEIEQTDRIIDDRVYELYEVTEEERRIISGKTT
;
A
#
# COMPACT_ATOMS: atom_id res chain seq x y z
N GLU A 1 -1.07 -18.71 25.45
CA GLU A 1 -1.74 -17.81 24.50
C GLU A 1 -2.08 -16.47 25.14
N ALA A 2 -2.74 -16.48 26.34
CA ALA A 2 -3.08 -15.25 27.07
C ALA A 2 -1.84 -14.40 27.37
N SER A 3 -0.74 -14.99 27.82
CA SER A 3 0.51 -14.31 28.18
C SER A 3 1.10 -13.45 27.04
N VAL A 4 1.11 -13.97 25.80
CA VAL A 4 1.61 -13.20 24.64
C VAL A 4 0.75 -11.98 24.35
N ILE A 5 -0.58 -12.16 24.38
CA ILE A 5 -1.51 -11.07 24.07
C ILE A 5 -1.44 -9.98 25.13
N GLU A 6 -1.48 -10.34 26.41
CA GLU A 6 -1.35 -9.38 27.52
C GLU A 6 -0.04 -8.55 27.43
N LYS A 7 1.08 -9.20 27.10
CA LYS A 7 2.37 -8.54 26.88
C LYS A 7 2.29 -7.50 25.76
N LEU A 8 1.65 -7.85 24.63
CA LEU A 8 1.52 -7.00 23.46
C LEU A 8 0.48 -5.88 23.65
N GLU A 9 -0.59 -6.13 24.42
CA GLU A 9 -1.63 -5.14 24.70
C GLU A 9 -1.12 -3.92 25.47
N ASN A 10 -0.12 -4.11 26.31
CA ASN A 10 0.49 -3.03 27.10
C ASN A 10 1.47 -2.13 26.33
N LEU A 11 1.82 -2.50 25.09
CA LEU A 11 2.73 -1.70 24.26
C LEU A 11 2.01 -0.52 23.59
N PRO A 12 2.76 0.56 23.26
CA PRO A 12 2.25 1.62 22.40
C PRO A 12 1.66 1.07 21.11
N LYS A 13 0.58 1.67 20.62
CA LYS A 13 -0.09 1.23 19.39
C LYS A 13 0.43 1.99 18.18
N LEU A 14 0.28 1.43 17.00
CA LEU A 14 0.72 2.03 15.74
C LEU A 14 0.18 3.45 15.57
N GLU A 15 -1.04 3.74 16.05
CA GLU A 15 -1.62 5.10 16.01
C GLU A 15 -0.80 6.13 16.76
N THR A 16 0.03 5.75 17.73
CA THR A 16 0.88 6.69 18.47
C THR A 16 1.99 7.28 17.60
N VAL A 17 2.46 6.54 16.60
CA VAL A 17 3.52 6.96 15.65
C VAL A 17 2.96 7.35 14.28
N ALA A 18 1.74 6.93 13.94
CA ALA A 18 1.10 7.26 12.68
C ALA A 18 0.62 8.73 12.65
N ALA A 19 0.96 9.45 11.59
CA ALA A 19 0.36 10.73 11.25
C ALA A 19 -0.99 10.53 10.57
N ASN A 20 -1.06 9.58 9.62
CA ASN A 20 -2.29 9.23 8.93
C ASN A 20 -2.38 7.72 8.74
N ILE A 21 -3.59 7.19 8.87
CA ILE A 21 -4.01 5.89 8.33
C ILE A 21 -5.24 6.17 7.49
N PHE A 22 -5.15 5.97 6.18
CA PHE A 22 -6.17 6.39 5.22
C PHE A 22 -6.41 5.33 4.15
N VAL A 23 -7.54 5.42 3.47
CA VAL A 23 -7.92 4.55 2.36
C VAL A 23 -7.68 5.23 1.01
N GLY A 24 -7.72 4.45 -0.06
CA GLY A 24 -7.54 4.92 -1.41
C GLY A 24 -8.69 5.77 -1.95
N LEU A 25 -8.64 6.03 -3.24
CA LEU A 25 -9.56 6.91 -3.95
C LEU A 25 -10.87 6.22 -4.27
N GLN A 26 -11.96 6.95 -4.15
CA GLN A 26 -13.31 6.51 -4.53
C GLN A 26 -13.79 7.29 -5.74
N THR A 27 -13.71 6.70 -6.93
CA THR A 27 -14.08 7.38 -8.17
C THR A 27 -15.58 7.37 -8.45
N SER A 28 -16.30 6.39 -7.92
CA SER A 28 -17.70 6.07 -8.26
C SER A 28 -17.94 5.73 -9.73
N ALA A 29 -16.87 5.48 -10.49
CA ALA A 29 -16.90 4.99 -11.86
C ALA A 29 -15.57 4.34 -12.23
N ASP A 30 -15.15 3.34 -11.44
CA ASP A 30 -13.84 2.68 -11.59
C ASP A 30 -13.61 2.16 -13.00
N SER A 31 -14.68 1.70 -13.69
CA SER A 31 -14.58 1.26 -15.10
C SER A 31 -14.10 2.34 -16.07
N VAL A 32 -14.35 3.63 -15.74
CA VAL A 32 -13.89 4.78 -16.54
C VAL A 32 -12.51 5.26 -16.09
N TYR A 33 -12.30 5.36 -14.77
CA TYR A 33 -11.09 5.99 -14.25
C TYR A 33 -9.91 5.03 -14.10
N ILE A 34 -10.14 3.72 -13.86
CA ILE A 34 -9.09 2.73 -13.69
C ILE A 34 -8.94 1.94 -14.99
N LEU A 35 -7.78 2.09 -15.61
CA LEU A 35 -7.44 1.55 -16.92
C LEU A 35 -6.32 0.52 -16.80
N ASP A 36 -6.46 -0.62 -17.49
CA ASP A 36 -5.46 -1.67 -17.48
C ASP A 36 -4.30 -1.29 -18.42
N TYR A 37 -3.06 -1.37 -17.92
CA TYR A 37 -1.86 -1.01 -18.69
C TYR A 37 -1.53 -2.05 -19.75
N ILE A 38 -1.26 -1.61 -20.97
CA ILE A 38 -0.81 -2.45 -22.07
C ILE A 38 0.65 -2.14 -22.41
N ARG A 39 0.95 -0.90 -22.80
CA ARG A 39 2.31 -0.47 -23.16
C ARG A 39 2.46 1.04 -23.11
N THR A 40 3.70 1.49 -23.03
CA THR A 40 4.06 2.91 -23.18
C THR A 40 4.39 3.22 -24.64
N SER A 41 3.97 4.37 -25.10
CA SER A 41 4.28 4.92 -26.44
C SER A 41 4.62 6.40 -26.32
N ASP A 42 5.89 6.73 -26.30
CA ASP A 42 6.43 8.07 -26.07
C ASP A 42 5.88 8.72 -24.79
N LYS A 43 5.13 9.82 -24.92
CA LYS A 43 4.49 10.54 -23.82
C LYS A 43 3.07 10.03 -23.50
N ASN A 44 2.63 8.96 -24.15
CA ASN A 44 1.30 8.39 -24.00
C ASN A 44 1.38 6.99 -23.41
N LEU A 45 0.27 6.57 -22.81
CA LEU A 45 0.06 5.19 -22.40
C LEU A 45 -1.05 4.58 -23.26
N CYS A 46 -0.81 3.38 -23.77
CA CYS A 46 -1.84 2.54 -24.35
C CYS A 46 -2.44 1.69 -23.23
N LEU A 47 -3.73 1.81 -23.04
CA LEU A 47 -4.47 1.27 -21.90
C LEU A 47 -5.76 0.60 -22.40
N TYR A 48 -6.27 -0.40 -21.65
CA TYR A 48 -7.58 -0.96 -21.92
C TYR A 48 -8.63 -0.33 -21.00
N SER A 49 -9.70 0.20 -21.59
CA SER A 49 -10.85 0.76 -20.86
C SER A 49 -11.96 -0.27 -20.73
N LYS A 50 -12.35 -0.56 -19.49
CA LYS A 50 -13.50 -1.43 -19.20
C LYS A 50 -14.83 -0.78 -19.51
N ALA A 51 -14.90 0.55 -19.49
CA ALA A 51 -16.12 1.29 -19.76
C ALA A 51 -16.55 1.19 -21.22
N ILE A 52 -15.61 1.38 -22.16
CA ILE A 52 -15.86 1.34 -23.59
C ILE A 52 -15.38 0.04 -24.24
N LYS A 53 -14.77 -0.88 -23.46
CA LYS A 53 -14.31 -2.22 -23.86
C LYS A 53 -13.34 -2.23 -25.04
N GLN A 54 -12.42 -1.28 -25.07
CA GLN A 54 -11.41 -1.16 -26.13
C GLN A 54 -10.12 -0.54 -25.63
N GLU A 55 -9.07 -0.62 -26.44
CA GLU A 55 -7.81 0.10 -26.20
C GLU A 55 -7.99 1.59 -26.41
N VAL A 56 -7.37 2.37 -25.54
CA VAL A 56 -7.29 3.84 -25.64
C VAL A 56 -5.84 4.29 -25.48
N VAL A 57 -5.49 5.36 -26.14
CA VAL A 57 -4.17 5.98 -26.03
C VAL A 57 -4.35 7.35 -25.39
N LEU A 58 -3.87 7.49 -24.15
CA LEU A 58 -4.03 8.70 -23.36
C LEU A 58 -2.67 9.31 -22.99
N GLU A 59 -2.65 10.63 -22.79
CA GLU A 59 -1.48 11.33 -22.27
C GLU A 59 -1.16 10.87 -20.84
N SER A 60 0.14 10.70 -20.55
CA SER A 60 0.59 10.24 -19.22
C SER A 60 0.39 11.26 -18.10
N ALA A 61 0.20 12.55 -18.44
CA ALA A 61 0.19 13.66 -17.48
C ALA A 61 -0.84 13.49 -16.33
N LEU A 62 -2.01 12.93 -16.65
CA LEU A 62 -3.11 12.72 -15.68
C LEU A 62 -3.27 11.27 -15.25
N LEU A 63 -2.39 10.39 -15.69
CA LEU A 63 -2.39 8.99 -15.35
C LEU A 63 -1.43 8.72 -14.19
N LYS A 64 -1.95 8.16 -13.12
CA LYS A 64 -1.18 7.79 -11.93
C LYS A 64 -1.21 6.29 -11.74
N PRO A 65 -0.06 5.64 -11.41
CA PRO A 65 -0.06 4.22 -11.09
C PRO A 65 -0.99 3.95 -9.92
N VAL A 66 -1.91 3.01 -10.07
CA VAL A 66 -2.83 2.61 -8.99
C VAL A 66 -2.60 1.15 -8.60
N ILE A 67 -2.64 0.88 -7.31
CA ILE A 67 -2.48 -0.46 -6.75
C ILE A 67 -3.71 -0.87 -5.95
N SER A 68 -4.06 -2.15 -6.08
CA SER A 68 -5.08 -2.84 -5.31
C SER A 68 -4.44 -3.81 -4.29
N GLY A 69 -5.24 -4.42 -3.43
CA GLY A 69 -4.73 -5.33 -2.40
C GLY A 69 -3.96 -6.53 -2.96
N VAL A 70 -4.31 -7.01 -4.15
CA VAL A 70 -3.62 -8.14 -4.81
C VAL A 70 -2.21 -7.77 -5.28
N ASP A 71 -1.93 -6.50 -5.50
CA ASP A 71 -0.63 -6.01 -5.96
C ASP A 71 0.38 -5.87 -4.82
N VAL A 72 -0.10 -5.74 -3.59
CA VAL A 72 0.74 -5.57 -2.41
C VAL A 72 1.27 -6.92 -1.94
N LYS A 73 2.57 -7.10 -2.01
CA LYS A 73 3.31 -8.28 -1.52
C LYS A 73 4.45 -7.80 -0.63
N ARG A 74 4.71 -8.53 0.45
CA ARG A 74 5.74 -8.16 1.46
C ARG A 74 7.05 -7.72 0.82
N TYR A 75 7.50 -6.52 1.15
CA TYR A 75 8.76 -5.91 0.67
C TYR A 75 8.91 -5.80 -0.85
N ASN A 76 7.85 -6.01 -1.62
CA ASN A 76 7.95 -6.04 -3.08
C ASN A 76 7.30 -4.80 -3.69
N ASN A 77 8.01 -4.13 -4.59
CA ASN A 77 7.43 -3.05 -5.39
C ASN A 77 6.41 -3.64 -6.37
N PRO A 78 5.16 -3.16 -6.38
CA PRO A 78 4.13 -3.64 -7.30
C PRO A 78 4.53 -3.52 -8.77
N ALA A 79 4.00 -4.40 -9.60
CA ALA A 79 4.03 -4.20 -11.04
C ALA A 79 2.99 -3.13 -11.42
N MET A 80 3.34 -2.25 -12.34
CA MET A 80 2.41 -1.26 -12.88
C MET A 80 1.42 -1.94 -13.83
N ARG A 81 0.30 -2.40 -13.28
CA ARG A 81 -0.76 -3.09 -14.03
C ARG A 81 -1.88 -2.17 -14.45
N GLN A 82 -2.13 -1.15 -13.65
CA GLN A 82 -3.25 -0.24 -13.81
C GLN A 82 -2.84 1.19 -13.55
N TYR A 83 -3.54 2.08 -14.20
CA TYR A 83 -3.43 3.52 -13.97
C TYR A 83 -4.80 4.10 -13.68
N ILE A 84 -4.83 5.09 -12.80
CA ILE A 84 -6.03 5.87 -12.52
C ILE A 84 -5.94 7.24 -13.18
N LEU A 85 -7.00 7.65 -13.85
CA LEU A 85 -7.15 9.02 -14.33
C LEU A 85 -7.44 9.94 -13.15
N PHE A 86 -6.51 10.86 -12.88
CA PHE A 86 -6.58 11.81 -11.78
C PHE A 86 -6.59 13.25 -12.33
N PRO A 87 -7.77 13.77 -12.74
CA PRO A 87 -7.89 15.09 -13.36
C PRO A 87 -7.80 16.25 -12.35
N TYR A 88 -6.85 16.16 -11.43
CA TYR A 88 -6.66 17.14 -10.35
C TYR A 88 -5.23 17.59 -10.24
N ARG A 89 -5.04 18.81 -9.70
CA ARG A 89 -3.76 19.32 -9.21
C ARG A 89 -3.80 19.36 -7.69
N ILE A 90 -2.70 19.04 -7.04
CA ILE A 90 -2.56 19.22 -5.59
C ILE A 90 -1.95 20.60 -5.37
N VAL A 91 -2.76 21.51 -4.83
CA VAL A 91 -2.39 22.89 -4.54
C VAL A 91 -2.62 23.16 -3.06
N ASN A 92 -1.59 23.59 -2.32
CA ASN A 92 -1.69 23.84 -0.88
C ASN A 92 -2.35 22.68 -0.10
N ALA A 93 -1.91 21.44 -0.38
CA ALA A 93 -2.44 20.20 0.20
C ALA A 93 -3.95 19.99 -0.03
N LYS A 94 -4.50 20.51 -1.12
CA LYS A 94 -5.89 20.28 -1.54
C LYS A 94 -5.92 19.84 -3.01
N ALA A 95 -6.81 18.91 -3.32
CA ALA A 95 -7.04 18.50 -4.69
C ALA A 95 -8.04 19.44 -5.38
N GLU A 96 -7.59 20.11 -6.42
CA GLU A 96 -8.39 21.01 -7.24
C GLU A 96 -8.62 20.38 -8.62
N LEU A 97 -9.89 20.29 -9.06
CA LEU A 97 -10.23 19.76 -10.37
C LEU A 97 -9.69 20.71 -11.45
N ILE A 98 -8.97 20.16 -12.41
CA ILE A 98 -8.48 20.89 -13.58
C ILE A 98 -9.70 21.33 -14.39
N GLY A 99 -9.82 22.63 -14.70
CA GLY A 99 -10.93 23.14 -15.49
C GLY A 99 -10.98 22.51 -16.89
N GLU A 100 -12.17 22.38 -17.47
CA GLU A 100 -12.36 21.67 -18.76
C GLU A 100 -11.53 22.27 -19.91
N SER A 101 -11.40 23.59 -19.95
CA SER A 101 -10.55 24.27 -20.94
C SER A 101 -9.06 23.89 -20.79
N ASP A 102 -8.56 23.90 -19.56
CA ASP A 102 -7.18 23.52 -19.24
C ASP A 102 -6.95 22.04 -19.51
N LEU A 103 -7.93 21.19 -19.15
CA LEU A 103 -7.89 19.76 -19.41
C LEU A 103 -7.76 19.47 -20.90
N LYS A 104 -8.55 20.15 -21.74
CA LYS A 104 -8.51 20.02 -23.20
C LYS A 104 -7.15 20.45 -23.79
N GLN A 105 -6.51 21.44 -23.20
CA GLN A 105 -5.17 21.88 -23.64
C GLN A 105 -4.06 20.93 -23.16
N LEU A 106 -4.13 20.50 -21.90
CA LEU A 106 -3.12 19.67 -21.28
C LEU A 106 -3.15 18.22 -21.80
N SER A 107 -4.34 17.68 -21.98
CA SER A 107 -4.55 16.28 -22.31
C SER A 107 -5.78 16.11 -23.19
N PRO A 108 -5.69 16.48 -24.49
CA PRO A 108 -6.82 16.46 -25.41
C PRO A 108 -7.44 15.08 -25.61
N LYS A 109 -6.63 14.00 -25.66
CA LYS A 109 -7.16 12.63 -25.78
C LYS A 109 -7.89 12.18 -24.50
N THR A 110 -7.39 12.59 -23.34
CA THR A 110 -8.07 12.32 -22.06
C THR A 110 -9.39 13.09 -21.98
N HIS A 111 -9.42 14.34 -22.47
CA HIS A 111 -10.69 15.10 -22.56
C HIS A 111 -11.70 14.41 -23.49
N GLU A 112 -11.28 13.95 -24.68
CA GLU A 112 -12.12 13.20 -25.61
C GLU A 112 -12.65 11.91 -24.97
N TYR A 113 -11.78 11.15 -24.32
CA TYR A 113 -12.16 9.93 -23.57
C TYR A 113 -13.22 10.22 -22.48
N PHE A 114 -13.09 11.31 -21.74
CA PHE A 114 -14.15 11.72 -20.80
C PHE A 114 -15.44 12.09 -21.50
N GLN A 115 -15.40 12.78 -22.66
CA GLN A 115 -16.62 13.09 -23.44
C GLN A 115 -17.36 11.83 -23.88
N ASP A 116 -16.63 10.79 -24.34
CA ASP A 116 -17.20 9.50 -24.73
C ASP A 116 -17.93 8.83 -23.56
N ASN A 117 -17.48 9.08 -22.33
CA ASN A 117 -18.04 8.55 -21.10
C ASN A 117 -18.99 9.53 -20.37
N LYS A 118 -19.27 10.70 -20.93
CA LYS A 118 -19.98 11.80 -20.25
C LYS A 118 -21.31 11.37 -19.67
N LYS A 119 -22.13 10.68 -20.44
CA LYS A 119 -23.47 10.21 -20.00
C LYS A 119 -23.37 9.31 -18.76
N LEU A 120 -22.37 8.42 -18.71
CA LEU A 120 -22.13 7.55 -17.56
C LEU A 120 -21.70 8.39 -16.35
N LEU A 121 -20.75 9.30 -16.56
CA LEU A 121 -20.15 10.13 -15.51
C LEU A 121 -21.17 11.10 -14.89
N GLU A 122 -22.02 11.73 -15.71
CA GLU A 122 -23.07 12.64 -15.23
C GLU A 122 -24.18 11.92 -14.45
N ASN A 123 -24.51 10.68 -14.80
CA ASN A 123 -25.59 9.93 -14.17
C ASN A 123 -25.21 9.22 -12.86
N ARG A 124 -23.95 9.32 -12.42
CA ARG A 124 -23.52 8.75 -11.14
C ARG A 124 -24.37 9.27 -9.98
N GLU A 125 -24.74 8.37 -9.07
CA GLU A 125 -25.57 8.67 -7.89
C GLU A 125 -26.80 9.54 -8.21
N GLY A 126 -27.57 9.14 -9.22
CA GLY A 126 -28.79 9.83 -9.57
C GLY A 126 -28.59 11.19 -10.27
N GLY A 127 -27.45 11.40 -10.91
CA GLY A 127 -27.14 12.63 -11.64
C GLY A 127 -26.50 13.72 -10.80
N LYS A 128 -25.91 13.36 -9.66
CA LYS A 128 -25.24 14.27 -8.74
C LYS A 128 -24.06 15.03 -9.35
N MET A 129 -23.48 14.48 -10.43
CA MET A 129 -22.34 15.06 -11.13
C MET A 129 -22.70 15.85 -12.39
N LYS A 130 -23.98 16.12 -12.64
CA LYS A 130 -24.39 17.01 -13.74
C LYS A 130 -23.87 18.43 -13.49
N GLY A 131 -23.29 19.05 -14.52
CA GLY A 131 -22.75 20.40 -14.46
C GLY A 131 -21.27 20.47 -14.81
N LYS A 132 -20.58 21.55 -14.43
CA LYS A 132 -19.21 21.82 -14.85
C LYS A 132 -18.15 20.81 -14.37
N ASP A 133 -18.39 20.13 -13.25
CA ASP A 133 -17.45 19.19 -12.61
C ASP A 133 -17.74 17.72 -12.95
N TRP A 134 -18.50 17.45 -14.02
CA TRP A 134 -19.03 16.15 -14.39
C TRP A 134 -17.99 15.02 -14.50
N TYR A 135 -16.75 15.34 -14.86
CA TYR A 135 -15.62 14.39 -14.96
C TYR A 135 -14.78 14.32 -13.67
N GLY A 136 -15.20 14.97 -12.60
CA GLY A 136 -14.54 14.88 -11.29
C GLY A 136 -15.01 13.66 -10.48
N TYR A 137 -14.32 13.38 -9.38
CA TYR A 137 -14.73 12.34 -8.43
C TYR A 137 -15.86 12.84 -7.54
N ILE A 138 -16.78 11.94 -7.18
CA ILE A 138 -17.85 12.28 -6.22
C ILE A 138 -17.25 12.44 -4.83
N TYR A 139 -16.38 11.54 -4.43
CA TYR A 139 -15.77 11.52 -3.10
C TYR A 139 -14.33 12.06 -3.16
N LYS A 140 -14.15 13.24 -2.57
CA LYS A 140 -12.86 13.96 -2.58
C LYS A 140 -12.04 13.70 -1.31
N LYS A 141 -12.07 12.48 -0.77
CA LYS A 141 -11.34 12.13 0.46
C LYS A 141 -9.94 11.61 0.14
N ASN A 142 -8.95 12.00 0.94
CA ASN A 142 -7.57 11.52 0.90
C ASN A 142 -6.84 11.71 -0.44
N MET A 143 -7.33 12.58 -1.31
CA MET A 143 -6.74 12.80 -2.63
C MET A 143 -5.33 13.37 -2.51
N GLU A 144 -5.13 14.30 -1.58
CA GLU A 144 -3.88 14.96 -1.26
C GLU A 144 -2.85 14.03 -0.60
N LYS A 145 -3.30 12.89 -0.07
CA LYS A 145 -2.44 11.94 0.64
C LYS A 145 -1.83 10.88 -0.26
N GLN A 146 -2.31 10.77 -1.50
CA GLN A 146 -1.86 9.71 -2.40
C GLN A 146 -0.39 9.86 -2.78
N GLU A 147 0.12 11.08 -2.88
CA GLU A 147 1.51 11.39 -3.25
C GLU A 147 2.48 11.46 -2.04
N LEU A 148 2.00 11.16 -0.83
CA LEU A 148 2.85 11.11 0.34
C LEU A 148 3.70 9.82 0.37
N VAL A 149 4.92 9.94 0.92
CA VAL A 149 5.71 8.78 1.35
C VAL A 149 4.88 7.96 2.34
N LYS A 150 4.72 6.65 2.09
CA LYS A 150 3.80 5.83 2.88
C LYS A 150 4.14 4.34 2.86
N ILE A 151 3.66 3.64 3.85
CA ILE A 151 3.52 2.18 3.81
C ILE A 151 2.12 1.85 3.31
N CYS A 152 2.01 0.93 2.35
CA CYS A 152 0.73 0.46 1.83
C CYS A 152 0.43 -0.94 2.35
N VAL A 153 -0.80 -1.14 2.86
CA VAL A 153 -1.24 -2.40 3.48
C VAL A 153 -2.60 -2.79 2.92
N PRO A 154 -2.80 -4.03 2.42
CA PRO A 154 -4.10 -4.50 1.96
C PRO A 154 -5.12 -4.54 3.11
N ARG A 155 -6.37 -4.30 2.78
CA ARG A 155 -7.47 -4.36 3.75
C ARG A 155 -7.74 -5.78 4.24
N LEU A 156 -7.65 -6.77 3.36
CA LEU A 156 -7.88 -8.18 3.69
C LEU A 156 -6.58 -8.96 3.53
N VAL A 157 -6.17 -9.65 4.57
CA VAL A 157 -4.89 -10.37 4.63
C VAL A 157 -5.06 -11.72 5.34
N SER A 158 -4.40 -12.77 4.87
CA SER A 158 -4.16 -14.00 5.63
C SER A 158 -2.90 -13.87 6.51
N ARG A 159 -1.96 -13.05 6.06
CA ARG A 159 -0.77 -12.56 6.76
C ARG A 159 -0.60 -11.10 6.39
N ILE A 160 -0.18 -10.24 7.33
CA ILE A 160 0.08 -8.83 7.01
C ILE A 160 1.11 -8.76 5.88
N GLN A 161 0.78 -7.99 4.87
CA GLN A 161 1.63 -7.69 3.72
C GLN A 161 1.76 -6.18 3.62
N ALA A 162 2.97 -5.68 3.73
CA ALA A 162 3.22 -4.25 3.66
C ALA A 162 4.35 -3.96 2.67
N ILE A 163 4.20 -2.88 1.92
CA ILE A 163 5.22 -2.33 1.02
C ILE A 163 5.53 -0.90 1.40
N PHE A 164 6.72 -0.44 1.05
CA PHE A 164 7.14 0.94 1.26
C PHE A 164 7.15 1.71 -0.06
N ASP A 165 6.25 2.69 -0.18
CA ASP A 165 6.21 3.66 -1.27
C ASP A 165 7.05 4.88 -0.90
N GLU A 166 8.37 4.73 -1.08
CA GLU A 166 9.37 5.73 -0.70
C GLU A 166 9.22 7.06 -1.44
N LYS A 167 8.63 7.04 -2.61
CA LYS A 167 8.48 8.23 -3.47
C LYS A 167 7.05 8.77 -3.54
N GLY A 168 6.08 8.09 -2.95
CA GLY A 168 4.67 8.46 -3.08
C GLY A 168 4.13 8.28 -4.49
N GLU A 169 4.63 7.29 -5.22
CA GLU A 169 4.27 7.07 -6.63
C GLU A 169 2.93 6.36 -6.80
N PHE A 170 2.54 5.52 -5.81
CA PHE A 170 1.34 4.69 -5.92
C PHE A 170 0.10 5.38 -5.38
N TYR A 171 -0.92 5.44 -6.21
CA TYR A 171 -2.27 5.77 -5.79
C TYR A 171 -2.97 4.48 -5.33
N LEU A 172 -3.78 4.58 -4.30
CA LEU A 172 -4.43 3.44 -3.66
C LEU A 172 -5.86 3.27 -4.17
N ASP A 173 -6.23 2.03 -4.48
CA ASP A 173 -7.58 1.69 -4.92
C ASP A 173 -8.54 1.64 -3.72
N ASN A 174 -9.50 2.55 -3.71
CA ASN A 174 -10.66 2.62 -2.83
C ASN A 174 -10.36 2.18 -1.38
N VAL A 175 -11.13 1.23 -0.87
CA VAL A 175 -10.99 0.66 0.48
C VAL A 175 -10.10 -0.58 0.53
N ASP A 176 -9.60 -1.02 -0.63
CA ASP A 176 -8.87 -2.28 -0.77
C ASP A 176 -7.42 -2.20 -0.24
N VAL A 177 -6.82 -1.02 -0.30
CA VAL A 177 -5.49 -0.74 0.23
C VAL A 177 -5.52 0.47 1.15
N GLY A 178 -4.90 0.34 2.33
CA GLY A 178 -4.66 1.45 3.24
C GLY A 178 -3.27 2.05 3.06
N GLY A 179 -3.15 3.36 3.26
CA GLY A 179 -1.88 4.10 3.36
C GLY A 179 -1.60 4.49 4.80
N LEU A 180 -0.35 4.30 5.23
CA LEU A 180 0.16 4.69 6.55
C LEU A 180 1.30 5.69 6.37
N THR A 181 1.18 6.87 6.96
CA THR A 181 2.28 7.85 7.09
C THR A 181 2.67 8.03 8.55
N LEU A 182 3.94 8.31 8.80
CA LEU A 182 4.48 8.48 10.15
C LEU A 182 4.56 9.97 10.54
N LYS A 183 4.44 10.25 11.83
CA LYS A 183 4.59 11.61 12.39
C LYS A 183 5.99 12.16 12.18
N GLU A 184 7.00 11.31 12.35
CA GLU A 184 8.38 11.57 12.04
C GLU A 184 8.79 10.69 10.87
N GLY A 185 8.70 11.22 9.66
CA GLY A 185 8.75 10.46 8.42
C GLY A 185 10.15 10.32 7.82
N THR A 186 11.15 9.86 8.59
CA THR A 186 12.43 9.47 7.99
C THR A 186 12.33 8.10 7.31
N ARG A 187 13.20 7.83 6.32
CA ARG A 187 13.26 6.53 5.64
C ARG A 187 13.52 5.39 6.64
N GLU A 188 14.39 5.62 7.59
CA GLU A 188 14.77 4.67 8.64
C GLU A 188 13.56 4.25 9.47
N ASN A 189 12.75 5.20 9.91
CA ASN A 189 11.54 4.92 10.67
C ASN A 189 10.52 4.12 9.86
N TYR A 190 10.35 4.42 8.58
CA TYR A 190 9.49 3.62 7.69
C TYR A 190 9.98 2.19 7.53
N LEU A 191 11.29 1.97 7.39
CA LEU A 191 11.85 0.62 7.26
C LEU A 191 11.71 -0.18 8.55
N TYR A 192 11.89 0.46 9.72
CA TYR A 192 11.65 -0.18 11.01
C TYR A 192 10.19 -0.64 11.14
N ILE A 193 9.23 0.25 10.91
CA ILE A 193 7.79 -0.08 10.94
C ILE A 193 7.44 -1.13 9.88
N LEU A 194 8.04 -1.07 8.69
CA LEU A 194 7.84 -2.07 7.64
C LEU A 194 8.28 -3.48 8.08
N ALA A 195 9.43 -3.58 8.78
CA ALA A 195 9.91 -4.84 9.34
C ALA A 195 8.92 -5.40 10.37
N LEU A 196 8.47 -4.55 11.30
CA LEU A 196 7.49 -4.96 12.32
C LEU A 196 6.18 -5.43 11.70
N LEU A 197 5.59 -4.65 10.79
CA LEU A 197 4.31 -4.98 10.14
C LEU A 197 4.38 -6.30 9.38
N ASN A 198 5.49 -6.58 8.69
CA ASN A 198 5.66 -7.80 7.92
C ASN A 198 6.04 -9.02 8.78
N SER A 199 6.19 -8.88 10.10
CA SER A 199 6.55 -9.97 11.00
C SER A 199 5.39 -10.95 11.26
N SER A 200 5.76 -12.18 11.61
CA SER A 200 4.82 -13.21 12.06
C SER A 200 4.13 -12.82 13.37
N LEU A 201 4.82 -12.13 14.27
CA LEU A 201 4.28 -11.68 15.56
C LEU A 201 3.10 -10.73 15.38
N LEU A 202 3.26 -9.67 14.56
CA LEU A 202 2.17 -8.72 14.35
C LEU A 202 1.03 -9.31 13.53
N THR A 203 1.32 -10.25 12.63
CA THR A 203 0.28 -11.04 11.95
C THR A 203 -0.53 -11.85 12.98
N TYR A 204 0.15 -12.57 13.88
CA TYR A 204 -0.51 -13.34 14.94
C TYR A 204 -1.42 -12.44 15.80
N TYR A 205 -0.89 -11.29 16.26
CA TYR A 205 -1.69 -10.34 17.04
C TYR A 205 -2.91 -9.84 16.28
N LEU A 206 -2.77 -9.50 14.98
CA LEU A 206 -3.89 -9.09 14.13
C LEU A 206 -4.99 -10.16 14.12
N THR A 207 -4.65 -11.44 14.02
CA THR A 207 -5.66 -12.53 14.01
C THR A 207 -6.46 -12.63 15.31
N LYS A 208 -5.94 -12.10 16.43
CA LYS A 208 -6.61 -12.12 17.73
C LYS A 208 -7.56 -10.94 17.94
N ILE A 209 -7.27 -9.81 17.32
CA ILE A 209 -8.07 -8.58 17.50
C ILE A 209 -9.03 -8.32 16.34
N SER A 210 -8.81 -8.92 15.16
CA SER A 210 -9.51 -8.61 13.94
C SER A 210 -10.67 -9.57 13.64
N SER A 211 -11.63 -9.07 12.85
CA SER A 211 -12.75 -9.89 12.36
C SER A 211 -12.27 -10.86 11.27
N PRO A 212 -12.56 -12.17 11.44
CA PRO A 212 -12.23 -13.17 10.43
C PRO A 212 -13.18 -13.08 9.22
N PHE A 213 -12.64 -13.41 8.04
CA PHE A 213 -13.35 -13.56 6.78
C PHE A 213 -13.20 -14.98 6.24
N ARG A 214 -14.02 -15.35 5.25
CA ARG A 214 -13.90 -16.64 4.57
C ARG A 214 -12.51 -16.84 4.00
N GLY A 215 -12.01 -18.07 4.03
CA GLY A 215 -10.71 -18.44 3.46
C GLY A 215 -9.50 -18.08 4.33
N GLY A 216 -9.69 -17.86 5.63
CA GLY A 216 -8.58 -17.55 6.54
C GLY A 216 -8.05 -16.14 6.43
N PHE A 217 -8.83 -15.22 5.88
CA PHE A 217 -8.49 -13.81 5.82
C PHE A 217 -8.98 -13.06 7.05
N TYR A 218 -8.31 -11.96 7.37
CA TYR A 218 -8.62 -11.04 8.46
C TYR A 218 -8.66 -9.61 7.95
N SER A 219 -9.47 -8.77 8.61
CA SER A 219 -9.51 -7.35 8.30
C SER A 219 -8.26 -6.64 8.83
N CYS A 220 -7.53 -5.96 7.96
CA CYS A 220 -6.40 -5.11 8.29
C CYS A 220 -6.69 -3.64 7.95
N ASN A 221 -7.96 -3.23 8.13
CA ASN A 221 -8.38 -1.85 7.93
C ASN A 221 -7.84 -0.93 9.05
N LYS A 222 -8.11 0.37 8.95
CA LYS A 222 -7.65 1.37 9.94
C LYS A 222 -7.98 0.98 11.38
N GLN A 223 -9.17 0.43 11.63
CA GLN A 223 -9.63 0.06 12.98
C GLN A 223 -8.69 -0.93 13.67
N TYR A 224 -8.18 -1.93 12.93
CA TYR A 224 -7.31 -2.96 13.46
C TYR A 224 -5.83 -2.63 13.28
N LEU A 225 -5.47 -2.06 12.13
CA LEU A 225 -4.10 -1.65 11.84
C LEU A 225 -3.59 -0.65 12.89
N SER A 226 -4.42 0.34 13.28
CA SER A 226 -4.05 1.34 14.28
C SER A 226 -3.73 0.76 15.67
N GLN A 227 -4.27 -0.42 15.97
CA GLN A 227 -4.12 -1.09 17.27
C GLN A 227 -2.91 -2.03 17.34
N LEU A 228 -2.16 -2.21 16.25
CA LEU A 228 -0.98 -3.09 16.27
C LEU A 228 0.07 -2.55 17.27
N PRO A 229 0.62 -3.42 18.13
CA PRO A 229 1.60 -3.03 19.14
C PRO A 229 2.94 -2.69 18.48
N ILE A 230 3.50 -1.53 18.79
CA ILE A 230 4.79 -1.07 18.27
C ILE A 230 5.77 -0.91 19.42
N LYS A 231 6.91 -1.60 19.36
CA LYS A 231 8.00 -1.41 20.32
C LYS A 231 8.70 -0.11 19.96
N LEU A 232 8.56 0.90 20.82
CA LEU A 232 9.33 2.14 20.72
C LEU A 232 10.68 1.94 21.38
N LEU A 233 11.75 2.39 20.74
CA LEU A 233 13.12 2.22 21.21
C LEU A 233 13.74 3.57 21.55
N ASP A 234 14.51 3.60 22.62
CA ASP A 234 15.33 4.77 22.96
C ASP A 234 16.62 4.72 22.12
N LEU A 235 16.65 5.52 21.05
CA LEU A 235 17.80 5.58 20.14
C LEU A 235 19.04 6.26 20.77
N SER A 236 18.94 6.84 21.97
CA SER A 236 20.10 7.28 22.74
C SER A 236 20.81 6.11 23.46
N ASN A 237 20.08 4.99 23.67
CA ASN A 237 20.65 3.75 24.20
C ASN A 237 21.34 2.96 23.09
N PRO A 238 22.67 2.71 23.14
CA PRO A 238 23.39 2.02 22.07
C PRO A 238 22.87 0.62 21.75
N VAL A 239 22.35 -0.12 22.75
CA VAL A 239 21.82 -1.48 22.56
C VAL A 239 20.49 -1.43 21.81
N GLU A 240 19.60 -0.54 22.19
CA GLU A 240 18.31 -0.38 21.51
C GLU A 240 18.48 0.18 20.11
N LYS A 241 19.40 1.15 19.96
CA LYS A 241 19.76 1.67 18.64
C LYS A 241 20.31 0.57 17.73
N SER A 242 21.17 -0.32 18.23
CA SER A 242 21.69 -1.44 17.44
C SER A 242 20.59 -2.38 16.95
N LYS A 243 19.59 -2.70 17.79
CA LYS A 243 18.44 -3.52 17.40
C LYS A 243 17.57 -2.82 16.34
N HIS A 244 17.37 -1.52 16.48
CA HIS A 244 16.65 -0.71 15.50
C HIS A 244 17.35 -0.71 14.15
N ASP A 245 18.65 -0.40 14.12
CA ASP A 245 19.45 -0.30 12.91
C ASP A 245 19.59 -1.67 12.19
N GLU A 246 19.64 -2.77 12.95
CA GLU A 246 19.64 -4.13 12.39
C GLU A 246 18.32 -4.43 11.64
N LEU A 247 17.16 -4.13 12.22
CA LEU A 247 15.87 -4.34 11.56
C LEU A 247 15.74 -3.47 10.30
N ILE A 248 16.21 -2.23 10.33
CA ILE A 248 16.25 -1.36 9.15
C ILE A 248 17.12 -1.97 8.05
N SER A 249 18.31 -2.45 8.41
CA SER A 249 19.25 -3.08 7.46
C SER A 249 18.63 -4.33 6.81
N LEU A 250 17.95 -5.15 7.61
CA LEU A 250 17.26 -6.35 7.12
C LEU A 250 16.06 -5.99 6.20
N ALA A 251 15.27 -4.99 6.56
CA ALA A 251 14.18 -4.51 5.70
C ALA A 251 14.70 -3.95 4.37
N ASP A 252 15.78 -3.16 4.41
CA ASP A 252 16.42 -2.64 3.19
C ASP A 252 17.00 -3.77 2.32
N LYS A 253 17.63 -4.79 2.94
CA LYS A 253 18.06 -6.01 2.26
C LYS A 253 16.88 -6.71 1.57
N MET A 254 15.75 -6.86 2.24
CA MET A 254 14.53 -7.46 1.67
C MET A 254 14.02 -6.68 0.46
N LEU A 255 13.99 -5.36 0.51
CA LEU A 255 13.59 -4.52 -0.62
C LEU A 255 14.52 -4.71 -1.83
N LYS A 256 15.84 -4.75 -1.58
CA LYS A 256 16.87 -4.99 -2.63
C LYS A 256 16.73 -6.37 -3.26
N LEU A 257 16.61 -7.42 -2.44
CA LEU A 257 16.45 -8.80 -2.90
C LEU A 257 15.18 -8.97 -3.76
N ASN A 258 14.04 -8.44 -3.33
CA ASN A 258 12.80 -8.52 -4.10
C ASN A 258 12.89 -7.73 -5.41
N LYS A 259 13.55 -6.57 -5.41
CA LYS A 259 13.79 -5.79 -6.63
C LYS A 259 14.66 -6.53 -7.63
N GLU A 260 15.67 -7.26 -7.13
CA GLU A 260 16.56 -8.07 -7.99
C GLU A 260 15.86 -9.33 -8.49
N LEU A 261 15.10 -10.01 -7.62
CA LEU A 261 14.31 -11.19 -8.00
C LEU A 261 13.34 -10.87 -9.15
N LYS A 262 12.67 -9.73 -9.10
CA LYS A 262 11.74 -9.28 -10.14
C LYS A 262 12.40 -9.08 -11.50
N LYS A 263 13.72 -8.80 -11.54
CA LYS A 263 14.50 -8.62 -12.76
C LYS A 263 15.17 -9.90 -13.25
N THR A 264 15.13 -10.95 -12.45
CA THR A 264 15.82 -12.20 -12.73
C THR A 264 14.84 -13.18 -13.37
N SER A 265 15.27 -13.84 -14.46
CA SER A 265 14.47 -14.87 -15.14
C SER A 265 14.16 -16.01 -14.16
N GLU A 266 12.89 -16.42 -14.13
CA GLU A 266 12.44 -17.54 -13.30
C GLU A 266 13.17 -18.85 -13.66
N ASN A 267 13.29 -19.72 -12.66
CA ASN A 267 13.91 -21.05 -12.79
C ASN A 267 15.41 -21.05 -13.18
N THR A 268 16.11 -19.92 -12.95
CA THR A 268 17.57 -19.86 -13.02
C THR A 268 18.21 -20.09 -11.65
N ASP A 269 19.48 -20.51 -11.58
CA ASP A 269 20.22 -20.66 -10.32
C ASP A 269 20.20 -19.37 -9.50
N LYS A 270 20.35 -18.23 -10.18
CA LYS A 270 20.27 -16.91 -9.54
C LYS A 270 18.89 -16.65 -8.94
N TRP A 271 17.82 -17.03 -9.60
CA TRP A 271 16.45 -16.88 -9.11
C TRP A 271 16.22 -17.72 -7.85
N TYR A 272 16.66 -19.00 -7.86
CA TYR A 272 16.57 -19.86 -6.68
C TYR A 272 17.43 -19.35 -5.53
N PHE A 273 18.63 -18.86 -5.81
CA PHE A 273 19.50 -18.23 -4.80
C PHE A 273 18.81 -17.04 -4.14
N LEU A 274 18.25 -16.11 -4.93
CA LEU A 274 17.56 -14.94 -4.41
C LEU A 274 16.32 -15.32 -3.57
N LYS A 275 15.53 -16.31 -3.99
CA LYS A 275 14.42 -16.82 -3.18
C LYS A 275 14.86 -17.35 -1.83
N LYS A 276 15.95 -18.13 -1.81
CA LYS A 276 16.53 -18.65 -0.57
C LYS A 276 17.01 -17.52 0.35
N GLU A 277 17.68 -16.52 -0.20
CA GLU A 277 18.12 -15.34 0.56
C GLU A 277 16.94 -14.56 1.15
N ILE A 278 15.85 -14.39 0.39
CA ILE A 278 14.63 -13.76 0.87
C ILE A 278 14.02 -14.55 2.04
N GLU A 279 13.89 -15.87 1.90
CA GLU A 279 13.35 -16.72 2.96
C GLU A 279 14.21 -16.69 4.23
N GLN A 280 15.54 -16.72 4.09
CA GLN A 280 16.46 -16.64 5.22
C GLN A 280 16.39 -15.27 5.90
N THR A 281 16.39 -14.19 5.12
CA THR A 281 16.28 -12.82 5.66
C THR A 281 14.95 -12.62 6.37
N ASP A 282 13.86 -13.17 5.84
CA ASP A 282 12.54 -13.13 6.47
C ASP A 282 12.52 -13.82 7.85
N ARG A 283 13.16 -14.99 7.95
CA ARG A 283 13.29 -15.70 9.25
C ARG A 283 14.12 -14.89 10.24
N ILE A 284 15.23 -14.28 9.78
CA ILE A 284 16.05 -13.43 10.64
C ILE A 284 15.24 -12.23 11.15
N ILE A 285 14.42 -11.59 10.31
CA ILE A 285 13.53 -10.50 10.75
C ILE A 285 12.57 -11.00 11.82
N ASP A 286 11.90 -12.13 11.61
CA ASP A 286 11.00 -12.71 12.62
C ASP A 286 11.72 -13.00 13.94
N ASP A 287 12.95 -13.57 13.91
CA ASP A 287 13.75 -13.84 15.11
C ASP A 287 14.10 -12.54 15.84
N ARG A 288 14.57 -11.50 15.12
CA ARG A 288 14.89 -10.20 15.74
C ARG A 288 13.64 -9.51 16.32
N VAL A 289 12.48 -9.64 15.66
CA VAL A 289 11.23 -9.13 16.21
C VAL A 289 10.83 -9.92 17.45
N TYR A 290 10.95 -11.25 17.49
CA TYR A 290 10.69 -12.03 18.69
C TYR A 290 11.60 -11.62 19.86
N GLU A 291 12.92 -11.45 19.60
CA GLU A 291 13.87 -10.97 20.61
C GLU A 291 13.50 -9.56 21.10
N LEU A 292 13.12 -8.67 20.18
CA LEU A 292 12.74 -7.29 20.49
C LEU A 292 11.52 -7.21 21.42
N TYR A 293 10.52 -8.11 21.20
CA TYR A 293 9.30 -8.18 21.98
C TYR A 293 9.41 -9.16 23.15
N GLU A 294 10.59 -9.71 23.40
CA GLU A 294 10.85 -10.64 24.50
C GLU A 294 9.92 -11.88 24.46
N VAL A 295 9.69 -12.38 23.23
CA VAL A 295 8.86 -13.57 22.98
C VAL A 295 9.66 -14.82 23.35
N THR A 296 9.14 -15.64 24.24
CA THR A 296 9.78 -16.90 24.67
C THR A 296 9.66 -17.98 23.60
N GLU A 297 10.47 -19.05 23.70
CA GLU A 297 10.41 -20.19 22.76
C GLU A 297 9.05 -20.89 22.78
N GLU A 298 8.38 -20.96 23.90
CA GLU A 298 7.02 -21.51 24.01
C GLU A 298 6.02 -20.61 23.27
N GLU A 299 6.10 -19.30 23.45
CA GLU A 299 5.28 -18.32 22.75
C GLU A 299 5.52 -18.35 21.23
N ARG A 300 6.78 -18.53 20.78
CA ARG A 300 7.12 -18.69 19.34
C ARG A 300 6.42 -19.92 18.73
N ARG A 301 6.36 -21.05 19.47
CA ARG A 301 5.63 -22.25 19.03
C ARG A 301 4.14 -21.98 18.84
N ILE A 302 3.53 -21.27 19.77
CA ILE A 302 2.12 -20.87 19.71
C ILE A 302 1.88 -19.98 18.48
N ILE A 303 2.72 -18.95 18.26
CA ILE A 303 2.63 -18.03 17.13
C ILE A 303 2.77 -18.78 15.80
N SER A 304 3.68 -19.75 15.72
CA SER A 304 3.91 -20.53 14.49
C SER A 304 2.85 -21.61 14.22
N GLY A 305 1.88 -21.80 15.11
CA GLY A 305 0.86 -22.86 15.01
C GLY A 305 1.42 -24.28 15.19
N LYS A 306 2.65 -24.43 15.69
CA LYS A 306 3.27 -25.71 16.00
C LYS A 306 2.92 -26.10 17.45
N THR A 307 1.67 -26.43 17.69
CA THR A 307 1.26 -27.13 18.90
C THR A 307 1.79 -28.56 18.86
N THR A 308 2.48 -29.01 19.92
CA THR A 308 2.92 -30.38 20.15
C THR A 308 1.76 -31.33 20.14
#